data_2b01408bdd6ef0943b8c21041d99113d
#
_entry.id   2b01408bdd6ef0943b8c21041d99113d
#
_cell.length_a   1.000
_cell.length_b   1.000
_cell.length_c   1.000
_cell.angle_alpha   90.00
_cell.angle_beta   90.00
_cell.angle_gamma   90.00
#
_symmetry.space_group_name_H-M   'P 1'
#
loop_
_entity.id
_entity.type
_entity.pdbx_description
1 polymer ?
#
loop_
_entity_poly.entity_id
_entity_poly.type
_entity_poly.pdbx_seq_one_letter_code
_entity_poly.pdbx_strand_id
1 'polypeptide(L)'
;LENSIVVCGGGKNIKWLNAAWLQHKKVYYWGDLDSEGLNILSMVRQKIPDVIPLMMDEATVLQFQDKMVDEPDSVFSEPQYLTAEELSLFHALRKNCYKNKRLEQERISNDWINLYLTVESKLLKK
;
A
#
# COMPACT_ATOMS: atom_id res chain seq x y z
N LEU A 1 -9.86 -14.93 -3.69
CA LEU A 1 -10.29 -13.88 -2.74
C LEU A 1 -11.79 -13.62 -2.84
N GLU A 2 -12.58 -14.52 -2.25
CA GLU A 2 -14.03 -14.34 -2.21
C GLU A 2 -14.43 -13.19 -1.29
N ASN A 3 -15.49 -12.48 -1.64
CA ASN A 3 -16.00 -11.36 -0.86
C ASN A 3 -14.96 -10.27 -0.59
N SER A 4 -14.06 -10.07 -1.53
CA SER A 4 -12.95 -9.15 -1.38
C SER A 4 -12.97 -8.07 -2.46
N ILE A 5 -12.44 -6.91 -2.11
CA ILE A 5 -12.25 -5.79 -3.05
C ILE A 5 -10.81 -5.35 -2.93
N VAL A 6 -10.15 -5.19 -4.06
CA VAL A 6 -8.80 -4.63 -4.10
C VAL A 6 -8.91 -3.20 -4.62
N VAL A 7 -8.45 -2.27 -3.79
CA VAL A 7 -8.35 -0.86 -4.18
C VAL A 7 -6.97 -0.66 -4.75
N CYS A 8 -6.89 -0.44 -6.05
CA CYS A 8 -5.63 -0.09 -6.70
C CYS A 8 -5.47 1.42 -6.68
N GLY A 9 -4.26 1.88 -6.44
CA GLY A 9 -3.97 3.28 -6.20
C GLY A 9 -4.28 4.19 -7.36
N GLY A 10 -5.55 4.55 -7.49
CA GLY A 10 -6.05 5.44 -8.54
C GLY A 10 -6.20 6.88 -8.08
N GLY A 11 -5.43 7.34 -7.13
CA GLY A 11 -5.49 8.71 -6.66
C GLY A 11 -6.30 8.89 -5.39
N LYS A 12 -6.58 10.15 -5.05
CA LYS A 12 -7.15 10.53 -3.75
C LYS A 12 -8.67 10.41 -3.66
N ASN A 13 -9.34 9.99 -4.73
CA ASN A 13 -10.81 9.92 -4.71
C ASN A 13 -11.27 8.63 -4.04
N ILE A 14 -11.44 8.68 -2.73
CA ILE A 14 -11.85 7.55 -1.90
C ILE A 14 -13.26 7.72 -1.33
N LYS A 15 -14.05 8.63 -1.89
CA LYS A 15 -15.40 8.89 -1.39
C LYS A 15 -16.31 7.66 -1.43
N TRP A 16 -16.10 6.80 -2.43
CA TRP A 16 -16.87 5.56 -2.58
C TRP A 16 -16.65 4.59 -1.42
N LEU A 17 -15.57 4.77 -0.61
CA LEU A 17 -15.34 3.95 0.58
C LEU A 17 -16.37 4.17 1.68
N ASN A 18 -17.22 5.20 1.54
CA ASN A 18 -18.33 5.41 2.46
C ASN A 18 -19.54 4.53 2.17
N ALA A 19 -19.52 3.76 1.08
CA ALA A 19 -20.64 2.90 0.71
C ALA A 19 -20.83 1.81 1.77
N ALA A 20 -22.08 1.67 2.24
CA ALA A 20 -22.40 0.74 3.35
C ALA A 20 -22.08 -0.71 3.00
N TRP A 21 -22.21 -1.11 1.73
CA TRP A 21 -21.96 -2.49 1.32
C TRP A 21 -20.49 -2.91 1.48
N LEU A 22 -19.56 -1.96 1.56
CA LEU A 22 -18.15 -2.26 1.77
C LEU A 22 -17.85 -2.80 3.16
N GLN A 23 -18.70 -2.50 4.14
CA GLN A 23 -18.48 -2.95 5.52
C GLN A 23 -18.56 -4.46 5.67
N HIS A 24 -19.16 -5.15 4.70
CA HIS A 24 -19.28 -6.61 4.69
C HIS A 24 -18.24 -7.27 3.79
N LYS A 25 -17.28 -6.50 3.24
CA LYS A 25 -16.25 -7.01 2.34
C LYS A 25 -14.87 -6.90 2.98
N LYS A 26 -13.98 -7.83 2.63
CA LYS A 26 -12.56 -7.64 2.90
C LYS A 26 -12.01 -6.65 1.89
N VAL A 27 -11.36 -5.61 2.39
CA VAL A 27 -10.79 -4.58 1.54
C VAL A 27 -9.28 -4.66 1.60
N TYR A 28 -8.67 -4.76 0.43
CA TYR A 28 -7.21 -4.75 0.26
C TYR A 28 -6.83 -3.45 -0.44
N TYR A 29 -5.66 -2.94 -0.11
CA TYR A 29 -5.12 -1.76 -0.78
C TYR A 29 -3.77 -2.09 -1.38
N TRP A 30 -3.58 -1.74 -2.65
CA TRP A 30 -2.31 -1.86 -3.36
C TRP A 30 -2.10 -0.60 -4.20
N GLY A 31 -1.04 0.15 -3.90
CA GLY A 31 -0.71 1.36 -4.62
C GLY A 31 0.79 1.46 -4.85
N ASP A 32 1.22 2.62 -5.34
CA ASP A 32 2.64 2.89 -5.47
C ASP A 32 3.30 2.96 -4.09
N LEU A 33 4.53 2.46 -3.99
CA LEU A 33 5.31 2.55 -2.76
C LEU A 33 6.06 3.88 -2.75
N ASP A 34 5.34 4.91 -2.30
CA ASP A 34 5.88 6.26 -2.12
C ASP A 34 5.10 6.94 -0.98
N SER A 35 5.46 8.17 -0.66
CA SER A 35 4.79 8.90 0.42
C SER A 35 3.30 9.10 0.14
N GLU A 36 2.94 9.35 -1.11
CA GLU A 36 1.54 9.52 -1.50
C GLU A 36 0.75 8.23 -1.36
N GLY A 37 1.32 7.11 -1.82
CA GLY A 37 0.65 5.80 -1.71
C GLY A 37 0.40 5.41 -0.27
N LEU A 38 1.35 5.65 0.61
CA LEU A 38 1.18 5.39 2.05
C LEU A 38 0.18 6.36 2.67
N ASN A 39 0.14 7.60 2.21
CA ASN A 39 -0.86 8.56 2.67
C ASN A 39 -2.27 8.10 2.29
N ILE A 40 -2.45 7.61 1.06
CA ILE A 40 -3.74 7.07 0.62
C ILE A 40 -4.13 5.85 1.46
N LEU A 41 -3.18 4.96 1.75
CA LEU A 41 -3.43 3.81 2.63
C LEU A 41 -3.94 4.27 4.00
N SER A 42 -3.34 5.31 4.56
CA SER A 42 -3.78 5.90 5.82
C SER A 42 -5.22 6.40 5.72
N MET A 43 -5.57 7.08 4.63
CA MET A 43 -6.93 7.57 4.41
C MET A 43 -7.93 6.42 4.27
N VAL A 44 -7.56 5.35 3.58
CA VAL A 44 -8.40 4.15 3.46
C VAL A 44 -8.61 3.52 4.84
N ARG A 45 -7.54 3.38 5.63
CA ARG A 45 -7.64 2.77 6.96
C ARG A 45 -8.50 3.58 7.92
N GLN A 46 -8.52 4.90 7.77
CA GLN A 46 -9.41 5.74 8.58
C GLN A 46 -10.87 5.35 8.39
N LYS A 47 -11.25 5.01 7.17
CA LYS A 47 -12.63 4.60 6.84
C LYS A 47 -12.86 3.12 7.02
N ILE A 48 -11.86 2.31 6.77
CA ILE A 48 -11.92 0.85 6.84
C ILE A 48 -10.73 0.39 7.69
N PRO A 49 -10.90 0.34 9.03
CA PRO A 49 -9.78 0.02 9.92
C PRO A 49 -9.14 -1.34 9.66
N ASP A 50 -9.89 -2.27 9.09
CA ASP A 50 -9.41 -3.62 8.81
C ASP A 50 -8.82 -3.78 7.41
N VAL A 51 -8.56 -2.69 6.69
CA VAL A 51 -7.93 -2.77 5.36
C VAL A 51 -6.62 -3.53 5.43
N ILE A 52 -6.40 -4.38 4.44
CA ILE A 52 -5.17 -5.19 4.35
C ILE A 52 -4.30 -4.60 3.24
N PRO A 53 -3.15 -4.04 3.57
CA PRO A 53 -2.23 -3.54 2.54
C PRO A 53 -1.56 -4.71 1.83
N LEU A 54 -1.41 -4.60 0.51
CA LEU A 54 -0.72 -5.59 -0.30
C LEU A 54 0.57 -4.99 -0.84
N MET A 55 1.69 -5.61 -0.52
CA MET A 55 3.00 -5.21 -1.04
C MET A 55 3.37 -3.75 -0.72
N MET A 56 2.81 -3.22 0.35
CA MET A 56 3.12 -1.88 0.86
C MET A 56 4.11 -2.00 2.02
N ASP A 57 5.22 -2.71 1.79
CA ASP A 57 6.18 -3.05 2.83
C ASP A 57 7.62 -2.89 2.35
N GLU A 58 8.54 -2.90 3.31
CA GLU A 58 9.96 -2.75 3.03
C GLU A 58 10.52 -3.90 2.20
N ALA A 59 10.04 -5.11 2.43
CA ALA A 59 10.52 -6.27 1.68
C ALA A 59 10.32 -6.08 0.17
N THR A 60 9.17 -5.53 -0.23
CA THR A 60 8.89 -5.25 -1.64
C THR A 60 9.80 -4.12 -2.16
N VAL A 61 10.02 -3.07 -1.37
CA VAL A 61 10.94 -1.99 -1.77
C VAL A 61 12.34 -2.55 -2.00
N LEU A 62 12.86 -3.34 -1.07
CA LEU A 62 14.22 -3.90 -1.18
C LEU A 62 14.37 -4.81 -2.40
N GLN A 63 13.32 -5.56 -2.72
CA GLN A 63 13.35 -6.48 -3.85
C GLN A 63 13.43 -5.75 -5.19
N PHE A 64 12.80 -4.58 -5.29
CA PHE A 64 12.67 -3.86 -6.56
C PHE A 64 13.30 -2.47 -6.54
N GLN A 65 14.20 -2.18 -5.59
CA GLN A 65 14.73 -0.81 -5.45
C GLN A 65 15.51 -0.34 -6.68
N ASP A 66 16.03 -1.24 -7.50
CA ASP A 66 16.72 -0.85 -8.74
C ASP A 66 15.77 -0.27 -9.79
N LYS A 67 14.47 -0.46 -9.62
CA LYS A 67 13.43 0.04 -10.52
C LYS A 67 12.75 1.30 -9.99
N MET A 68 13.19 1.81 -8.86
CA MET A 68 12.58 2.99 -8.25
C MET A 68 12.86 4.24 -9.04
N VAL A 69 11.92 5.18 -8.98
CA VAL A 69 12.00 6.48 -9.66
C VAL A 69 11.75 7.59 -8.64
N ASP A 70 11.93 8.85 -9.06
CA ASP A 70 11.69 9.99 -8.20
C ASP A 70 10.19 10.20 -7.93
N GLU A 71 9.89 10.77 -6.77
CA GLU A 71 8.56 11.23 -6.41
C GLU A 71 8.59 12.76 -6.35
N PRO A 72 8.14 13.46 -7.43
CA PRO A 72 8.28 14.91 -7.48
C PRO A 72 7.44 15.65 -6.44
N ASP A 73 6.29 15.11 -6.05
CA ASP A 73 5.35 15.75 -5.13
C ASP A 73 5.19 14.93 -3.85
N SER A 74 6.27 14.80 -3.08
CA SER A 74 6.26 14.04 -1.84
C SER A 74 5.31 14.65 -0.80
N VAL A 75 4.64 13.77 -0.04
CA VAL A 75 3.79 14.19 1.08
C VAL A 75 4.69 14.54 2.26
N PHE A 76 4.49 15.72 2.84
CA PHE A 76 5.30 16.20 3.97
C PHE A 76 4.64 15.94 5.32
N SER A 77 3.31 15.90 5.37
CA SER A 77 2.58 15.65 6.62
C SER A 77 2.58 14.16 6.93
N GLU A 78 2.84 13.83 8.20
CA GLU A 78 2.87 12.44 8.65
C GLU A 78 1.44 11.87 8.65
N PRO A 79 1.18 10.77 7.93
CA PRO A 79 -0.13 10.13 7.96
C PRO A 79 -0.44 9.56 9.34
N GLN A 80 -1.71 9.62 9.76
CA GLN A 80 -2.11 9.30 11.13
C GLN A 80 -2.54 7.84 11.34
N TYR A 81 -2.86 7.13 10.27
CA TYR A 81 -3.46 5.78 10.36
C TYR A 81 -2.55 4.72 9.77
N LEU A 82 -1.25 4.89 9.90
CA LEU A 82 -0.25 3.89 9.49
C LEU A 82 0.19 3.07 10.70
N THR A 83 0.54 1.81 10.47
CA THR A 83 1.21 1.00 11.47
C THR A 83 2.62 1.54 11.71
N ALA A 84 3.28 1.07 12.77
CA ALA A 84 4.64 1.48 13.07
C ALA A 84 5.61 1.18 11.92
N GLU A 85 5.49 0.00 11.32
CA GLU A 85 6.31 -0.41 10.18
C GLU A 85 6.04 0.45 8.94
N GLU A 86 4.76 0.73 8.66
CA GLU A 86 4.38 1.58 7.53
C GLU A 86 4.88 3.00 7.70
N LEU A 87 4.79 3.53 8.90
CA LEU A 87 5.27 4.88 9.21
C LEU A 87 6.79 4.97 9.08
N SER A 88 7.51 3.95 9.54
CA SER A 88 8.95 3.85 9.37
C SER A 88 9.33 3.83 7.89
N LEU A 89 8.59 3.07 7.09
CA LEU A 89 8.77 3.02 5.64
C LEU A 89 8.50 4.39 5.00
N PHE A 90 7.43 5.07 5.42
CA PHE A 90 7.10 6.41 4.96
C PHE A 90 8.27 7.38 5.16
N HIS A 91 8.85 7.38 6.35
CA HIS A 91 9.99 8.25 6.65
C HIS A 91 11.23 7.87 5.85
N ALA A 92 11.49 6.57 5.70
CA ALA A 92 12.64 6.09 4.93
C ALA A 92 12.53 6.47 3.45
N LEU A 93 11.36 6.37 2.86
CA LEU A 93 11.13 6.79 1.48
C LEU A 93 11.34 8.30 1.31
N ARG A 94 10.84 9.10 2.22
CA ARG A 94 11.00 10.56 2.17
C ARG A 94 12.45 10.98 2.33
N LYS A 95 13.20 10.28 3.17
CA LYS A 95 14.63 10.58 3.42
C LYS A 95 15.53 10.00 2.34
N ASN A 96 14.96 9.35 1.34
CA ASN A 96 15.70 8.74 0.24
C ASN A 96 16.72 7.70 0.73
N CYS A 97 16.29 6.87 1.69
CA CYS A 97 17.13 5.80 2.26
C CYS A 97 17.30 4.62 1.31
N TYR A 98 16.50 4.54 0.26
CA TYR A 98 16.59 3.52 -0.78
C TYR A 98 17.20 4.13 -2.05
N LYS A 99 17.17 3.39 -3.17
CA LYS A 99 17.70 3.87 -4.44
C LYS A 99 16.97 5.11 -4.95
N ASN A 100 15.67 5.22 -4.64
CA ASN A 100 14.88 6.41 -4.97
C ASN A 100 13.66 6.45 -4.06
N LYS A 101 12.67 7.31 -4.36
CA LYS A 101 11.55 7.60 -3.47
C LYS A 101 10.24 6.93 -3.84
N ARG A 102 10.12 6.37 -5.04
CA ARG A 102 8.90 5.74 -5.53
C ARG A 102 9.18 4.41 -6.20
N LEU A 103 8.44 3.40 -5.80
CA LEU A 103 8.34 2.15 -6.53
C LEU A 103 6.93 2.07 -7.09
N GLU A 104 6.79 2.24 -8.41
CA GLU A 104 5.51 2.16 -9.07
C GLU A 104 5.02 0.71 -9.06
N GLN A 105 3.71 0.52 -8.79
CA GLN A 105 3.14 -0.81 -8.66
C GLN A 105 3.33 -1.65 -9.94
N GLU A 106 3.37 -1.02 -11.11
CA GLU A 106 3.57 -1.71 -12.39
C GLU A 106 4.96 -2.36 -12.52
N ARG A 107 5.90 -1.95 -11.69
CA ARG A 107 7.27 -2.47 -11.71
C ARG A 107 7.44 -3.74 -10.87
N ILE A 108 6.42 -4.11 -10.10
CA ILE A 108 6.47 -5.32 -9.27
C ILE A 108 6.13 -6.52 -10.16
N SER A 109 6.99 -7.55 -10.13
CA SER A 109 6.81 -8.71 -11.01
C SER A 109 5.60 -9.56 -10.62
N ASN A 110 5.02 -10.24 -11.60
CA ASN A 110 3.90 -11.16 -11.36
C ASN A 110 4.29 -12.29 -10.40
N ASP A 111 5.53 -12.75 -10.46
CA ASP A 111 6.00 -13.80 -9.54
C ASP A 111 5.95 -13.35 -8.09
N TRP A 112 6.38 -12.11 -7.83
CA TRP A 112 6.32 -11.54 -6.48
C TRP A 112 4.88 -11.38 -6.01
N ILE A 113 4.02 -10.85 -6.90
CA ILE A 113 2.60 -10.68 -6.60
C ILE A 113 1.97 -12.04 -6.24
N ASN A 114 2.21 -13.06 -7.04
CA ASN A 114 1.64 -14.38 -6.81
C ASN A 114 2.15 -14.98 -5.49
N LEU A 115 3.43 -14.85 -5.21
CA LEU A 115 4.01 -15.34 -3.96
C LEU A 115 3.39 -14.63 -2.77
N TYR A 116 3.28 -13.31 -2.84
CA TYR A 116 2.73 -12.50 -1.76
C TYR A 116 1.26 -12.88 -1.48
N LEU A 117 0.44 -12.99 -2.51
CA LEU A 117 -0.97 -13.34 -2.37
C LEU A 117 -1.13 -14.76 -1.83
N THR A 118 -0.25 -15.69 -2.17
CA THR A 118 -0.27 -17.05 -1.65
C THR A 118 -0.03 -17.06 -0.15
N VAL A 119 0.96 -16.30 0.32
CA VAL A 119 1.27 -16.18 1.75
C VAL A 119 0.11 -15.53 2.50
N GLU A 120 -0.45 -14.45 1.97
CA GLU A 120 -1.60 -13.77 2.58
C GLU A 120 -2.81 -14.69 2.68
N SER A 121 -3.09 -15.45 1.62
CA SER A 121 -4.19 -16.41 1.60
C SER A 121 -4.06 -17.45 2.71
N LYS A 122 -2.84 -17.95 2.94
CA LYS A 122 -2.58 -18.92 4.00
C LYS A 122 -2.77 -18.32 5.39
N LEU A 123 -2.35 -17.07 5.58
CA LEU A 123 -2.51 -16.40 6.87
C LEU A 123 -3.97 -16.13 7.19
N LEU A 124 -4.77 -15.80 6.19
CA LEU A 124 -6.20 -15.50 6.37
C LEU A 124 -7.06 -16.74 6.60
N LYS A 125 -6.56 -17.93 6.26
CA LYS A 125 -7.27 -19.19 6.48
C LYS A 125 -7.12 -19.72 7.91
N LYS A 126 -6.27 -19.11 8.68
CA LYS A 126 -6.12 -19.44 10.09
C LYS A 126 -7.13 -18.63 10.91
#